data_6f6c9889168364fbcc6646b6457d0ae5
#
_entry.id   6f6c9889168364fbcc6646b6457d0ae5
#
_cell.length_a   1.000
_cell.length_b   1.000
_cell.length_c   1.000
_cell.angle_alpha   90.00
_cell.angle_beta   90.00
_cell.angle_gamma   90.00
#
_symmetry.space_group_name_H-M   'P 1'
#
loop_
_entity.id
_entity.type
_entity.pdbx_description
1 polymer ?
#
loop_
_entity_poly.entity_id
_entity_poly.type
_entity_poly.pdbx_seq_one_letter_code
_entity_poly.pdbx_strand_id
1 'polypeptide(L)'
;MSSSTQTLDTVQSLTQSGYKWGWETEIEMDLAPKGLNEDIIRLISSRKEEPAWLLEWRLKAFAAWRQMTEPHWARVEHAPIDYQELHYYAAPKQKPGPKSLDEVDPELLKLSLIHI
;
A
#
# COMPACT_ATOMS: atom_id res chain seq x y z
N MET A 1 -17.41 -3.39 40.21
CA MET A 1 -15.99 -3.28 39.82
C MET A 1 -15.53 -4.32 38.77
N SER A 2 -16.32 -5.36 38.50
CA SER A 2 -15.98 -6.41 37.55
C SER A 2 -16.18 -6.05 36.06
N SER A 3 -17.01 -5.08 35.75
CA SER A 3 -17.38 -4.72 34.38
C SER A 3 -16.28 -3.99 33.59
N SER A 4 -15.50 -3.12 34.25
CA SER A 4 -14.46 -2.33 33.59
C SER A 4 -13.26 -3.16 33.13
N THR A 5 -12.88 -4.16 33.90
CA THR A 5 -11.77 -5.05 33.58
C THR A 5 -12.08 -5.95 32.41
N GLN A 6 -13.29 -6.50 32.35
CA GLN A 6 -13.74 -7.32 31.21
C GLN A 6 -13.79 -6.51 29.89
N THR A 7 -14.18 -5.24 29.98
CA THR A 7 -14.21 -4.37 28.79
C THR A 7 -12.80 -4.07 28.28
N LEU A 8 -11.84 -3.83 29.17
CA LEU A 8 -10.45 -3.60 28.80
C LEU A 8 -9.81 -4.86 28.19
N ASP A 9 -10.05 -6.03 28.77
CA ASP A 9 -9.56 -7.29 28.23
C ASP A 9 -10.14 -7.59 26.84
N THR A 10 -11.42 -7.29 26.65
CA THR A 10 -12.08 -7.43 25.34
C THR A 10 -11.48 -6.47 24.30
N VAL A 11 -11.26 -5.22 24.66
CA VAL A 11 -10.63 -4.24 23.76
C VAL A 11 -9.19 -4.64 23.41
N GLN A 12 -8.41 -5.10 24.39
CA GLN A 12 -7.05 -5.58 24.14
C GLN A 12 -7.02 -6.81 23.26
N SER A 13 -7.93 -7.74 23.45
CA SER A 13 -8.02 -8.94 22.59
C SER A 13 -8.42 -8.58 21.16
N LEU A 14 -9.30 -7.59 20.97
CA LEU A 14 -9.70 -7.13 19.65
C LEU A 14 -8.57 -6.36 18.91
N THR A 15 -7.74 -5.63 19.66
CA THR A 15 -6.59 -4.94 19.06
C THR A 15 -5.43 -5.87 18.71
N GLN A 16 -5.34 -7.01 19.39
CA GLN A 16 -4.32 -8.04 19.12
C GLN A 16 -4.79 -9.10 18.13
N SER A 17 -6.09 -9.26 17.93
CA SER A 17 -6.61 -10.15 16.90
C SER A 17 -6.44 -9.53 15.51
N GLY A 18 -5.91 -10.28 14.57
CA GLY A 18 -5.90 -9.88 13.16
C GLY A 18 -7.31 -9.53 12.67
N TYR A 19 -7.39 -8.66 11.68
CA TYR A 19 -8.67 -8.22 11.12
C TYR A 19 -9.50 -9.40 10.59
N LYS A 20 -10.57 -9.71 11.27
CA LYS A 20 -11.39 -10.91 11.02
C LYS A 20 -12.02 -10.93 9.60
N TRP A 21 -12.29 -9.77 9.02
CA TRP A 21 -13.01 -9.63 7.77
C TRP A 21 -12.12 -9.23 6.57
N GLY A 22 -10.83 -9.07 6.81
CA GLY A 22 -9.81 -8.84 5.80
C GLY A 22 -8.90 -10.05 5.64
N TRP A 23 -8.04 -9.99 4.67
CA TRP A 23 -6.97 -10.95 4.49
C TRP A 23 -5.66 -10.21 4.24
N GLU A 24 -4.60 -10.74 4.78
CA GLU A 24 -3.24 -10.33 4.50
C GLU A 24 -2.53 -11.50 3.83
N THR A 25 -1.91 -11.27 2.71
CA THR A 25 -1.03 -12.24 2.07
C THR A 25 0.37 -11.70 2.01
N GLU A 26 1.35 -12.52 2.33
CA GLU A 26 2.75 -12.23 2.09
C GLU A 26 3.05 -12.44 0.60
N ILE A 27 2.95 -11.37 -0.17
CA ILE A 27 3.31 -11.38 -1.57
C ILE A 27 4.70 -10.74 -1.71
N GLU A 28 5.64 -11.45 -2.32
CA GLU A 28 6.92 -10.86 -2.67
C GLU A 28 6.71 -9.71 -3.66
N MET A 29 7.13 -8.53 -3.25
CA MET A 29 6.99 -7.32 -4.04
C MET A 29 8.34 -6.82 -4.56
N ASP A 30 8.33 -6.28 -5.75
CA ASP A 30 9.40 -5.42 -6.28
C ASP A 30 9.10 -3.99 -5.83
N LEU A 31 9.87 -3.50 -4.86
CA LEU A 31 9.71 -2.19 -4.26
C LEU A 31 10.74 -1.22 -4.83
N ALA A 32 10.30 -0.04 -5.23
CA ALA A 32 11.22 1.06 -5.47
C ALA A 32 11.81 1.56 -4.14
N PRO A 33 13.00 2.16 -4.14
CA PRO A 33 13.55 2.81 -2.95
C PRO A 33 12.56 3.81 -2.34
N LYS A 34 12.66 4.02 -1.03
CA LYS A 34 11.85 5.02 -0.34
C LYS A 34 12.13 6.43 -0.85
N GLY A 35 11.12 7.26 -0.78
CA GLY A 35 11.18 8.65 -1.15
C GLY A 35 10.69 8.92 -2.57
N LEU A 36 10.36 10.18 -2.80
CA LEU A 36 9.92 10.69 -4.09
C LEU A 36 10.90 11.72 -4.60
N ASN A 37 11.51 11.46 -5.73
CA ASN A 37 12.39 12.34 -6.48
C ASN A 37 12.20 12.11 -7.99
N GLU A 38 12.89 12.87 -8.79
CA GLU A 38 12.80 12.74 -10.24
C GLU A 38 13.22 11.37 -10.76
N ASP A 39 14.23 10.74 -10.12
CA ASP A 39 14.70 9.41 -10.50
C ASP A 39 13.66 8.33 -10.24
N ILE A 40 12.95 8.40 -9.13
CA ILE A 40 11.84 7.51 -8.82
C ILE A 40 10.69 7.69 -9.82
N ILE A 41 10.38 8.92 -10.20
CA ILE A 41 9.36 9.20 -11.21
C ILE A 41 9.75 8.62 -12.56
N ARG A 42 11.01 8.75 -12.96
CA ARG A 42 11.54 8.14 -14.19
C ARG A 42 11.49 6.63 -14.13
N LEU A 43 11.84 6.04 -12.99
CA LEU A 43 11.76 4.62 -12.76
C LEU A 43 10.32 4.10 -12.91
N ILE A 44 9.35 4.76 -12.28
CA ILE A 44 7.93 4.41 -12.38
C ILE A 44 7.46 4.47 -13.83
N SER A 45 7.77 5.56 -14.52
CA SER A 45 7.39 5.74 -15.92
C SER A 45 7.99 4.67 -16.84
N SER A 46 9.25 4.31 -16.62
CA SER A 46 9.94 3.24 -17.34
C SER A 46 9.29 1.87 -17.07
N ARG A 47 8.98 1.55 -15.81
CA ARG A 47 8.34 0.28 -15.44
C ARG A 47 6.94 0.13 -16.01
N LYS A 48 6.24 1.25 -16.21
CA LYS A 48 4.91 1.28 -16.81
C LYS A 48 4.93 1.44 -18.34
N GLU A 49 6.11 1.53 -18.92
CA GLU A 49 6.26 1.74 -20.38
C GLU A 49 5.45 2.95 -20.89
N GLU A 50 5.47 4.04 -20.11
CA GLU A 50 4.71 5.24 -20.44
C GLU A 50 5.34 6.05 -21.57
N PRO A 51 4.53 6.73 -22.41
CA PRO A 51 5.05 7.62 -23.44
C PRO A 51 5.77 8.82 -22.84
N ALA A 52 6.70 9.38 -23.60
CA ALA A 52 7.56 10.49 -23.14
C ALA A 52 6.78 11.72 -22.64
N TRP A 53 5.66 12.05 -23.28
CA TRP A 53 4.84 13.20 -22.88
C TRP A 53 4.23 13.02 -21.47
N LEU A 54 3.93 11.78 -21.08
CA LEU A 54 3.38 11.49 -19.76
C LEU A 54 4.46 11.62 -18.68
N LEU A 55 5.68 11.19 -18.97
CA LEU A 55 6.82 11.43 -18.09
C LEU A 55 7.07 12.94 -17.88
N GLU A 56 7.04 13.73 -18.93
CA GLU A 56 7.18 15.18 -18.83
C GLU A 56 6.08 15.80 -17.97
N TRP A 57 4.85 15.34 -18.14
CA TRP A 57 3.72 15.79 -17.31
C TRP A 57 3.92 15.44 -15.84
N ARG A 58 4.37 14.23 -15.55
CA ARG A 58 4.68 13.79 -14.17
C ARG A 58 5.77 14.64 -13.53
N LEU A 59 6.82 14.96 -14.26
CA LEU A 59 7.91 15.80 -13.76
C LEU A 59 7.43 17.22 -13.46
N LYS A 60 6.57 17.80 -14.30
CA LYS A 60 5.93 19.08 -14.04
C LYS A 60 5.03 19.05 -12.81
N ALA A 61 4.22 18.00 -12.68
CA ALA A 61 3.37 17.80 -11.52
C ALA A 61 4.19 17.67 -10.22
N PHE A 62 5.31 16.96 -10.28
CA PHE A 62 6.22 16.84 -9.13
C PHE A 62 6.84 18.18 -8.75
N ALA A 63 7.28 18.97 -9.71
CA ALA A 63 7.83 20.29 -9.44
C ALA A 63 6.79 21.22 -8.79
N ALA A 64 5.54 21.16 -9.23
CA ALA A 64 4.43 21.89 -8.60
C ALA A 64 4.14 21.37 -7.19
N TRP A 65 4.10 20.06 -7.00
CA TRP A 65 3.87 19.44 -5.69
C TRP A 65 4.92 19.83 -4.64
N ARG A 66 6.18 19.95 -5.02
CA ARG A 66 7.25 20.38 -4.11
C ARG A 66 7.06 21.78 -3.53
N GLN A 67 6.29 22.62 -4.20
CA GLN A 67 5.97 23.99 -3.75
C GLN A 67 4.68 24.07 -2.96
N MET A 68 3.89 22.98 -2.93
CA MET A 68 2.65 22.93 -2.19
C MET A 68 2.89 22.70 -0.70
N THR A 69 1.98 23.21 0.09
CA THR A 69 1.89 22.93 1.53
C THR A 69 0.59 22.20 1.81
N GLU A 70 0.59 21.38 2.85
CA GLU A 70 -0.65 20.73 3.28
C GLU A 70 -1.73 21.73 3.63
N PRO A 71 -3.00 21.49 3.26
CA PRO A 71 -4.09 22.37 3.63
C PRO A 71 -4.34 22.32 5.13
N HIS A 72 -4.58 23.49 5.73
CA HIS A 72 -4.84 23.65 7.17
C HIS A 72 -6.30 23.95 7.53
N TRP A 73 -7.17 24.03 6.53
CA TRP A 73 -8.58 24.37 6.72
C TRP A 73 -9.42 23.20 7.26
N ALA A 74 -8.96 21.96 7.10
CA ALA A 74 -9.65 20.80 7.64
C ALA A 74 -9.40 20.67 9.15
N ARG A 75 -10.44 20.38 9.91
CA ARG A 75 -10.35 20.09 11.36
C ARG A 75 -9.94 18.63 11.60
N VAL A 76 -8.79 18.25 11.08
CA VAL A 76 -8.23 16.91 11.23
C VAL A 76 -6.86 17.04 11.87
N GLU A 77 -6.68 16.33 12.97
CA GLU A 77 -5.39 16.22 13.63
C GLU A 77 -4.76 14.87 13.27
N HIS A 78 -3.59 14.91 12.73
CA HIS A 78 -2.77 13.73 12.43
C HIS A 78 -1.30 14.03 12.69
N ALA A 79 -0.52 12.98 12.91
CA ALA A 79 0.93 13.12 13.01
C ALA A 79 1.51 13.65 11.67
N PRO A 80 2.59 14.43 11.70
CA PRO A 80 3.29 14.85 10.49
C PRO A 80 3.64 13.65 9.62
N ILE A 81 3.40 13.77 8.32
CA ILE A 81 3.71 12.72 7.35
C ILE A 81 5.09 12.99 6.77
N ASP A 82 6.00 12.03 6.91
CA ASP A 82 7.27 12.05 6.20
C ASP A 82 7.11 11.40 4.82
N TYR A 83 6.95 12.23 3.80
CA TYR A 83 6.75 11.78 2.43
C TYR A 83 7.99 11.09 1.83
N GLN A 84 9.17 11.24 2.44
CA GLN A 84 10.40 10.58 1.96
C GLN A 84 10.60 9.18 2.58
N GLU A 85 9.81 8.81 3.58
CA GLU A 85 9.82 7.48 4.20
C GLU A 85 8.81 6.49 3.57
N LEU A 86 8.17 6.87 2.49
CA LEU A 86 7.18 6.06 1.79
C LEU A 86 7.74 5.43 0.52
N HIS A 87 7.24 4.24 0.18
CA HIS A 87 7.46 3.62 -1.12
C HIS A 87 6.36 4.08 -2.10
N TYR A 88 6.76 4.62 -3.23
CA TYR A 88 5.83 5.15 -4.24
C TYR A 88 5.54 4.18 -5.38
N TYR A 89 6.25 3.07 -5.42
CA TYR A 89 6.01 2.00 -6.36
C TYR A 89 6.20 0.65 -5.68
N ALA A 90 5.21 -0.21 -5.84
CA ALA A 90 5.25 -1.60 -5.43
C ALA A 90 4.51 -2.43 -6.47
N ALA A 91 5.13 -3.49 -6.94
CA ALA A 91 4.50 -4.44 -7.84
C ALA A 91 4.79 -5.86 -7.37
N PRO A 92 3.84 -6.79 -7.50
CA PRO A 92 4.12 -8.20 -7.25
C PRO A 92 5.23 -8.68 -8.19
N LYS A 93 6.17 -9.47 -7.68
CA LYS A 93 7.13 -10.13 -8.53
C LYS A 93 6.41 -11.08 -9.47
N GLN A 94 6.65 -10.93 -10.76
CA GLN A 94 6.09 -11.85 -11.75
C GLN A 94 6.77 -13.21 -11.59
N LYS A 95 5.99 -14.17 -11.09
CA LYS A 95 6.35 -15.59 -11.11
C LYS A 95 5.61 -16.25 -12.27
N PRO A 96 6.16 -17.29 -12.89
CA PRO A 96 5.40 -18.09 -13.84
C PRO A 96 4.10 -18.53 -13.15
N GLY A 97 2.98 -18.31 -13.84
CA GLY A 97 1.67 -18.63 -13.27
C GLY A 97 1.56 -20.12 -12.89
N PRO A 98 0.77 -20.44 -11.89
CA PRO A 98 0.55 -21.83 -11.47
C PRO A 98 -0.04 -22.63 -12.62
N LYS A 99 0.44 -23.84 -12.83
CA LYS A 99 -0.04 -24.74 -13.89
C LYS A 99 -1.31 -25.48 -13.49
N SER A 100 -1.59 -25.55 -12.19
CA SER A 100 -2.79 -26.17 -11.64
C SER A 100 -3.28 -25.41 -10.41
N LEU A 101 -4.53 -25.66 -10.03
CA LEU A 101 -5.11 -25.09 -8.80
C LEU A 101 -4.42 -25.55 -7.53
N ASP A 102 -3.75 -26.69 -7.58
CA ASP A 102 -3.03 -27.24 -6.41
C ASP A 102 -1.74 -26.47 -6.09
N GLU A 103 -1.22 -25.70 -7.05
CA GLU A 103 -0.05 -24.84 -6.88
C GLU A 103 -0.39 -23.43 -6.39
N VAL A 104 -1.68 -23.13 -6.28
CA VAL A 104 -2.15 -21.83 -5.80
C VAL A 104 -2.15 -21.81 -4.27
N ASP A 105 -1.78 -20.68 -3.69
CA ASP A 105 -1.87 -20.46 -2.26
C ASP A 105 -3.30 -20.79 -1.77
N PRO A 106 -3.45 -21.67 -0.77
CA PRO A 106 -4.76 -22.09 -0.28
C PRO A 106 -5.65 -20.94 0.21
N GLU A 107 -5.06 -19.87 0.75
CA GLU A 107 -5.80 -18.69 1.18
C GLU A 107 -6.35 -17.90 -0.03
N LEU A 108 -5.55 -17.72 -1.05
CA LEU A 108 -5.99 -17.08 -2.30
C LEU A 108 -7.06 -17.90 -3.00
N LEU A 109 -6.91 -19.23 -3.02
CA LEU A 109 -7.89 -20.14 -3.60
C LEU A 109 -9.23 -20.04 -2.86
N LYS A 110 -9.20 -20.01 -1.53
CA LYS A 110 -10.39 -19.87 -0.69
C LYS A 110 -11.12 -18.56 -0.95
N LEU A 111 -10.40 -17.46 -1.07
CA LEU A 111 -10.97 -16.14 -1.42
C LEU A 111 -11.60 -16.13 -2.81
N SER A 112 -10.94 -16.71 -3.79
CA SER A 112 -11.45 -16.82 -5.14
C SER A 112 -12.76 -17.63 -5.22
N LEU A 113 -12.87 -18.69 -4.43
CA LEU A 113 -14.05 -19.56 -4.40
C LEU A 113 -15.24 -18.95 -3.65
N ILE A 114 -15.02 -17.97 -2.77
CA ILE A 114 -16.11 -17.26 -2.06
C ILE A 114 -16.95 -16.42 -3.03
N HIS A 115 -16.37 -15.96 -4.14
CA HIS A 115 -17.03 -15.11 -5.13
C HIS A 115 -17.69 -15.88 -6.30
N ILE A 116 -17.60 -17.18 -6.28
CA ILE A 116 -18.29 -18.06 -7.22
C ILE A 116 -19.58 -18.59 -6.58
#